data_b18f64b1f15d72a7305852dd57bad97e
#
_entry.id   b18f64b1f15d72a7305852dd57bad97e
#
_cell.length_a   1.000
_cell.length_b   1.000
_cell.length_c   1.000
_cell.angle_alpha   90.00
_cell.angle_beta   90.00
_cell.angle_gamma   90.00
#
_symmetry.space_group_name_H-M   'P 1'
#
loop_
_entity.id
_entity.type
_entity.pdbx_description
1 polymer ?
#
loop_
_entity_poly.entity_id
_entity_poly.type
_entity_poly.pdbx_seq_one_letter_code
_entity_poly.pdbx_strand_id
1 'polypeptide(L)'
;MTLRQRQPRERNEKWLQHIRSLPCCICGEDTTVEAAHIRTGSIVNGKPHTGMAEKPDDKWTLPVCNRHHTEQHTMNEMLFWAKYGINPFVLAMTLRRLQPKAGS
;
A
#
# COMPACT_ATOMS: atom_id res chain seq x y z
N MET A 1 -14.50 -22.71 -18.60
CA MET A 1 -14.22 -22.17 -18.21
C MET A 1 -13.82 -21.53 -18.11
N THR A 2 -13.90 -21.26 -17.74
CA THR A 2 -13.55 -20.55 -17.60
C THR A 2 -12.76 -20.28 -17.10
N LEU A 3 -12.43 -20.52 -17.39
CA LEU A 3 -11.59 -19.97 -17.01
C LEU A 3 -11.74 -19.15 -15.98
N ARG A 4 -11.17 -19.25 -15.27
CA ARG A 4 -11.26 -18.40 -14.24
C ARG A 4 -10.97 -17.04 -14.65
N GLN A 5 -11.92 -16.19 -14.46
CA GLN A 5 -11.68 -14.90 -14.70
C GLN A 5 -11.10 -14.28 -13.54
N ARG A 6 -9.97 -13.67 -13.69
CA ARG A 6 -9.34 -12.95 -12.64
C ARG A 6 -10.03 -11.65 -12.49
N GLN A 7 -10.32 -11.24 -11.28
CA GLN A 7 -10.83 -9.93 -11.04
C GLN A 7 -9.80 -8.90 -11.47
N PRO A 8 -10.19 -7.87 -12.21
CA PRO A 8 -9.23 -6.84 -12.57
C PRO A 8 -8.71 -6.14 -11.32
N ARG A 9 -7.42 -5.83 -11.32
CA ARG A 9 -6.82 -5.05 -10.27
C ARG A 9 -7.46 -3.68 -10.23
N GLU A 10 -7.83 -3.21 -9.04
CA GLU A 10 -8.37 -1.88 -8.89
C GLU A 10 -7.24 -0.87 -9.04
N ARG A 11 -7.39 0.05 -9.96
CA ARG A 11 -6.41 1.08 -10.21
C ARG A 11 -7.00 2.43 -9.90
N ASN A 12 -6.27 3.24 -9.15
CA ASN A 12 -6.77 4.53 -8.71
C ASN A 12 -5.64 5.53 -8.67
N GLU A 13 -5.40 6.17 -9.79
CA GLU A 13 -4.29 7.12 -9.89
C GLU A 13 -4.48 8.32 -8.97
N LYS A 14 -5.70 8.76 -8.78
CA LYS A 14 -5.93 9.88 -7.86
C LYS A 14 -5.54 9.49 -6.44
N TRP A 15 -5.82 8.26 -6.04
CA TRP A 15 -5.41 7.78 -4.73
C TRP A 15 -3.89 7.73 -4.62
N LEU A 16 -3.21 7.24 -5.66
CA LEU A 16 -1.76 7.17 -5.63
C LEU A 16 -1.15 8.57 -5.53
N GLN A 17 -1.72 9.54 -6.23
CA GLN A 17 -1.25 10.92 -6.12
C GLN A 17 -1.44 11.46 -4.71
N HIS A 18 -2.58 11.14 -4.10
CA HIS A 18 -2.82 11.55 -2.72
C HIS A 18 -1.79 10.94 -1.77
N ILE A 19 -1.51 9.65 -1.92
CA ILE A 19 -0.52 8.97 -1.09
C ILE A 19 0.86 9.63 -1.25
N ARG A 20 1.25 9.94 -2.47
CA ARG A 20 2.55 10.58 -2.71
C ARG A 20 2.64 11.98 -2.14
N SER A 21 1.52 12.60 -1.83
CA SER A 21 1.50 13.94 -1.25
C SER A 21 1.64 13.91 0.27
N LEU A 22 1.61 12.75 0.88
CA LEU A 22 1.72 12.61 2.33
C LEU A 22 3.18 12.39 2.72
N PRO A 23 3.55 12.73 3.96
CA PRO A 23 4.90 12.42 4.42
C PRO A 23 5.10 10.91 4.54
N CYS A 24 6.36 10.49 4.48
CA CYS A 24 6.70 9.08 4.70
C CYS A 24 6.17 8.64 6.06
N CYS A 25 5.45 7.53 6.08
CA CYS A 25 4.84 7.05 7.31
C CYS A 25 5.87 6.51 8.30
N ILE A 26 7.12 6.35 7.88
CA ILE A 26 8.18 5.83 8.74
C ILE A 26 9.01 6.97 9.32
N CYS A 27 9.48 7.90 8.48
CA CYS A 27 10.41 8.93 8.93
C CYS A 27 9.90 10.36 8.75
N GLY A 28 8.77 10.56 8.10
CA GLY A 28 8.20 11.90 7.94
C GLY A 28 8.80 12.72 6.79
N GLU A 29 9.76 12.17 6.06
CA GLU A 29 10.34 12.87 4.93
C GLU A 29 9.28 13.05 3.85
N ASP A 30 9.27 14.18 3.15
CA ASP A 30 8.19 14.48 2.22
C ASP A 30 8.66 14.87 0.82
N THR A 31 9.91 14.64 0.49
CA THR A 31 10.43 15.03 -0.82
C THR A 31 10.55 13.88 -1.81
N THR A 32 10.66 12.65 -1.33
CA THR A 32 10.84 11.50 -2.21
C THR A 32 9.80 10.42 -1.96
N VAL A 33 8.61 10.81 -1.52
CA VAL A 33 7.58 9.83 -1.13
C VAL A 33 7.01 9.13 -2.35
N GLU A 34 6.88 7.82 -2.24
CA GLU A 34 6.31 6.97 -3.27
C GLU A 34 5.12 6.21 -2.69
N ALA A 35 4.24 5.76 -3.56
CA ALA A 35 3.12 4.94 -3.14
C ALA A 35 3.59 3.48 -3.11
N ALA A 36 3.83 2.97 -1.92
CA ALA A 36 4.34 1.62 -1.74
C ALA A 36 3.19 0.64 -1.57
N HIS A 37 3.08 -0.34 -2.45
CA HIS A 37 2.02 -1.34 -2.38
C HIS A 37 2.35 -2.39 -1.33
N ILE A 38 1.30 -2.83 -0.61
CA ILE A 38 1.41 -3.95 0.33
C ILE A 38 1.07 -5.20 -0.45
N ARG A 39 2.01 -6.13 -0.55
CA ARG A 39 1.80 -7.35 -1.34
C ARG A 39 1.29 -8.52 -0.53
N THR A 40 1.55 -8.55 0.76
CA THR A 40 1.12 -9.63 1.64
C THR A 40 -0.38 -9.56 1.87
N GLY A 41 -1.05 -10.71 1.84
CA GLY A 41 -2.48 -10.76 2.13
C GLY A 41 -2.77 -10.76 3.61
N SER A 42 -3.99 -10.42 3.96
CA SER A 42 -4.44 -10.45 5.35
C SER A 42 -5.94 -10.73 5.38
N ILE A 43 -6.30 -11.94 5.74
CA ILE A 43 -7.72 -12.33 5.81
C ILE A 43 -8.45 -11.45 6.83
N VAL A 44 -7.81 -11.19 7.96
CA VAL A 44 -8.42 -10.39 9.02
C VAL A 44 -8.78 -8.99 8.52
N ASN A 45 -7.95 -8.42 7.65
CA ASN A 45 -8.17 -7.07 7.16
C ASN A 45 -8.81 -7.04 5.77
N GLY A 46 -9.22 -8.19 5.27
CA GLY A 46 -9.94 -8.26 4.01
C GLY A 46 -9.10 -8.06 2.76
N LYS A 47 -7.79 -8.25 2.87
CA LYS A 47 -6.91 -8.10 1.72
C LYS A 47 -6.50 -9.46 1.19
N PRO A 48 -6.81 -9.79 -0.08
CA PRO A 48 -6.36 -11.06 -0.63
C PRO A 48 -4.84 -11.09 -0.82
N HIS A 49 -4.28 -12.26 -0.74
CA HIS A 49 -2.88 -12.45 -1.02
C HIS A 49 -2.61 -12.22 -2.50
N THR A 50 -1.56 -11.48 -2.82
CA THR A 50 -1.22 -11.19 -4.21
C THR A 50 -0.16 -12.17 -4.69
N GLY A 51 -0.40 -12.77 -5.84
CA GLY A 51 0.57 -13.70 -6.42
C GLY A 51 1.84 -12.98 -6.87
N MET A 52 2.86 -13.77 -7.16
CA MET A 52 4.16 -13.22 -7.46
C MET A 52 4.17 -12.25 -8.63
N ALA A 53 3.42 -12.54 -9.66
CA ALA A 53 3.40 -11.69 -10.85
C ALA A 53 2.27 -10.67 -10.84
N GLU A 54 1.51 -10.62 -9.76
CA GLU A 54 0.36 -9.74 -9.68
C GLU A 54 0.68 -8.53 -8.85
N LYS A 55 0.08 -7.39 -9.20
CA LYS A 55 0.18 -6.20 -8.38
C LYS A 55 -1.06 -6.05 -7.54
N PRO A 56 -0.93 -5.64 -6.28
CA PRO A 56 -2.11 -5.41 -5.43
C PRO A 56 -2.92 -4.23 -5.94
N ASP A 57 -4.16 -4.14 -5.48
CA ASP A 57 -5.00 -2.98 -5.75
C ASP A 57 -4.34 -1.73 -5.20
N ASP A 58 -4.56 -0.61 -5.86
CA ASP A 58 -3.93 0.66 -5.46
C ASP A 58 -4.42 1.13 -4.09
N LYS A 59 -5.55 0.64 -3.62
CA LYS A 59 -6.03 1.04 -2.29
C LYS A 59 -5.15 0.50 -1.17
N TRP A 60 -4.31 -0.50 -1.44
CA TRP A 60 -3.41 -1.05 -0.44
C TRP A 60 -2.00 -0.46 -0.63
N THR A 61 -1.91 0.85 -0.43
CA THR A 61 -0.65 1.58 -0.57
C THR A 61 -0.41 2.45 0.64
N LEU A 62 0.86 2.72 0.90
CA LEU A 62 1.29 3.59 1.98
C LEU A 62 2.32 4.59 1.45
N PRO A 63 2.40 5.78 2.07
CA PRO A 63 3.43 6.75 1.67
C PRO A 63 4.76 6.36 2.30
N VAL A 64 5.74 6.05 1.47
CA VAL A 64 7.05 5.62 1.93
C VAL A 64 8.10 6.32 1.09
N CYS A 65 9.09 6.94 1.75
CA CYS A 65 10.12 7.63 1.00
C CYS A 65 10.98 6.64 0.21
N ASN A 66 11.69 7.16 -0.77
CA ASN A 66 12.49 6.32 -1.66
C ASN A 66 13.41 5.37 -0.91
N ARG A 67 14.09 5.86 0.12
CA ARG A 67 15.04 5.06 0.88
C ARG A 67 14.35 3.90 1.59
N HIS A 68 13.24 4.17 2.27
CA HIS A 68 12.53 3.12 3.00
C HIS A 68 11.78 2.19 2.05
N HIS A 69 11.32 2.70 0.91
CA HIS A 69 10.69 1.85 -0.09
C HIS A 69 11.68 0.84 -0.66
N THR A 70 12.91 1.28 -0.89
CA THR A 70 13.97 0.39 -1.32
C THR A 70 14.25 -0.67 -0.26
N GLU A 71 14.31 -0.26 1.00
CA GLU A 71 14.51 -1.20 2.09
C GLU A 71 13.40 -2.25 2.14
N GLN A 72 12.16 -1.83 1.94
CA GLN A 72 11.03 -2.74 1.93
C GLN A 72 11.21 -3.86 0.92
N HIS A 73 11.78 -3.53 -0.25
CA HIS A 73 11.98 -4.52 -1.29
C HIS A 73 13.18 -5.44 -1.06
N THR A 74 14.03 -5.14 -0.09
CA THR A 74 15.22 -5.94 0.16
C THR A 74 15.05 -6.93 1.31
N MET A 75 13.89 -6.95 1.96
CA MET A 75 13.68 -7.84 3.09
C MET A 75 12.25 -8.34 3.10
N ASN A 76 11.95 -9.27 4.00
CA ASN A 76 10.60 -9.76 4.16
C ASN A 76 9.69 -8.60 4.54
N GLU A 77 8.58 -8.47 3.83
CA GLU A 77 7.71 -7.31 3.97
C GLU A 77 7.14 -7.20 5.38
N MET A 78 6.69 -8.30 5.95
CA MET A 78 6.12 -8.24 7.29
C MET A 78 7.17 -7.92 8.35
N LEU A 79 8.39 -8.39 8.16
CA LEU A 79 9.49 -8.04 9.06
C LEU A 79 9.86 -6.58 8.91
N PHE A 80 9.80 -6.05 7.69
CA PHE A 80 10.05 -4.63 7.46
C PHE A 80 9.07 -3.77 8.26
N TRP A 81 7.78 -4.05 8.15
CA TRP A 81 6.78 -3.26 8.87
C TRP A 81 6.89 -3.45 10.38
N ALA A 82 7.19 -4.68 10.82
CA ALA A 82 7.37 -4.93 12.25
C ALA A 82 8.57 -4.17 12.82
N LYS A 83 9.62 -4.03 12.02
CA LYS A 83 10.80 -3.28 12.42
C LYS A 83 10.44 -1.85 12.82
N TYR A 84 9.47 -1.26 12.14
CA TYR A 84 9.06 0.11 12.40
C TYR A 84 7.79 0.23 13.23
N GLY A 85 7.28 -0.90 13.73
CA GLY A 85 6.11 -0.89 14.60
C GLY A 85 4.83 -0.50 13.90
N ILE A 86 4.71 -0.77 12.60
CA ILE A 86 3.56 -0.36 11.80
C ILE A 86 2.79 -1.58 11.35
N ASN A 87 1.46 -1.54 11.52
CA ASN A 87 0.58 -2.51 10.88
C ASN A 87 0.14 -1.90 9.55
N PRO A 88 0.68 -2.36 8.42
CA PRO A 88 0.42 -1.70 7.15
C PRO A 88 -1.04 -1.79 6.71
N PHE A 89 -1.72 -2.87 7.05
CA PHE A 89 -3.12 -3.04 6.65
C PHE A 89 -4.01 -2.03 7.38
N VAL A 90 -3.82 -1.90 8.68
CA VAL A 90 -4.60 -0.96 9.46
C VAL A 90 -4.31 0.47 9.04
N LEU A 91 -3.03 0.78 8.79
CA LEU A 91 -2.68 2.13 8.36
C LEU A 91 -3.29 2.46 7.01
N ALA A 92 -3.25 1.51 6.05
CA ALA A 92 -3.84 1.76 4.74
C ALA A 92 -5.35 2.01 4.86
N MET A 93 -6.03 1.22 5.67
CA MET A 93 -7.47 1.41 5.87
C MET A 93 -7.75 2.73 6.56
N THR A 94 -6.91 3.12 7.50
CA THR A 94 -7.08 4.39 8.22
C THR A 94 -6.90 5.57 7.27
N LEU A 95 -5.90 5.52 6.40
CA LEU A 95 -5.68 6.60 5.45
C LEU A 95 -6.85 6.74 4.50
N ARG A 96 -7.43 5.64 4.05
CA ARG A 96 -8.62 5.71 3.20
C ARG A 96 -9.81 6.32 3.91
N ARG A 97 -9.96 6.00 5.20
CA ARG A 97 -11.07 6.52 5.96
C ARG A 97 -10.92 8.02 6.22
N LEU A 98 -9.68 8.48 6.39
CA LEU A 98 -9.42 9.88 6.68
C LEU A 98 -9.37 10.76 5.44
N GLN A 99 -9.31 10.17 4.25
CA GLN A 99 -9.26 10.96 3.03
C GLN A 99 -10.55 11.73 2.86
N PRO A 100 -10.50 13.04 2.62
CA PRO A 100 -11.73 13.76 2.29
C PRO A 100 -12.29 13.16 1.02
N LYS A 101 -13.61 13.02 0.97
CA LYS A 101 -14.22 12.44 -0.19
C LYS A 101 -14.06 13.37 -1.35
N ALA A 102 -13.25 12.96 -2.30
CA ALA A 102 -12.94 13.80 -3.42
C ALA A 102 -14.19 14.04 -4.24
N GLY A 103 -14.41 15.23 -4.63
CA GLY A 103 -15.56 15.55 -5.42
C GLY A 103 -16.84 15.33 -4.65
N SER A 104 -16.71 15.10 -3.41
CA SER A 104 -17.86 14.92 -2.58
C SER A 104 -17.62 15.78 -1.43
#